data_fb25ef901735364e6f2a7bdb158cec89
#
_entry.id   fb25ef901735364e6f2a7bdb158cec89
#
_cell.length_a   1.000
_cell.length_b   1.000
_cell.length_c   1.000
_cell.angle_alpha   90.00
_cell.angle_beta   90.00
_cell.angle_gamma   90.00
#
_symmetry.space_group_name_H-M   'P 1'
#
loop_
_entity.id
_entity.type
_entity.pdbx_description
1 polymer ?
#
loop_
_entity_poly.entity_id
_entity_poly.type
_entity_poly.pdbx_seq_one_letter_code
_entity_poly.pdbx_strand_id
1 'polypeptide(L)'
;LAAKFNKKIFIDKTFNEIPSSDIENSKKQKWLEDIIKMDKKELPQKIIDWEKAIFHKVLTAEKNTVIFSHFMVINSIVSNLMESNSIFYFYPDNTSITKIFLEKGKVVSFQIGNDKKTHINL
;
A
#
# COMPACT_ATOMS: atom_id res chain seq x y z
N LEU A 1 16.64 -5.89 11.73
CA LEU A 1 17.22 -6.15 10.39
C LEU A 1 18.09 -5.00 9.92
N ALA A 2 17.60 -3.75 10.03
CA ALA A 2 18.36 -2.58 9.62
C ALA A 2 19.67 -2.43 10.43
N ALA A 3 19.63 -2.64 11.75
CA ALA A 3 20.79 -2.59 12.62
C ALA A 3 21.85 -3.64 12.23
N LYS A 4 21.43 -4.85 11.86
CA LYS A 4 22.33 -5.92 11.43
C LYS A 4 23.12 -5.55 10.17
N PHE A 5 22.50 -4.79 9.26
CA PHE A 5 23.14 -4.36 8.00
C PHE A 5 23.66 -2.92 8.06
N ASN A 6 23.69 -2.32 9.24
CA ASN A 6 24.16 -0.94 9.44
C ASN A 6 23.42 0.08 8.55
N LYS A 7 22.11 -0.09 8.43
CA LYS A 7 21.23 0.79 7.63
C LYS A 7 20.46 1.74 8.53
N LYS A 8 20.27 2.96 8.06
CA LYS A 8 19.42 3.94 8.72
C LYS A 8 17.94 3.58 8.53
N ILE A 9 17.16 3.76 9.57
CA ILE A 9 15.70 3.63 9.55
C ILE A 9 15.12 5.03 9.49
N PHE A 10 14.22 5.26 8.53
CA PHE A 10 13.44 6.47 8.43
C PHE A 10 11.98 6.12 8.66
N ILE A 11 11.31 6.89 9.51
CA ILE A 11 9.86 6.77 9.72
C ILE A 11 9.18 7.79 8.82
N ASP A 12 8.32 7.31 7.92
CA ASP A 12 7.60 8.16 6.99
C ASP A 12 6.10 7.93 7.14
N LYS A 13 5.40 8.94 7.61
CA LYS A 13 3.95 8.89 7.86
C LYS A 13 3.12 8.70 6.59
N THR A 14 3.69 8.98 5.41
CA THR A 14 3.03 8.72 4.12
C THR A 14 2.62 7.25 3.99
N PHE A 15 3.40 6.34 4.57
CA PHE A 15 3.13 4.90 4.52
C PHE A 15 2.34 4.37 5.73
N ASN A 16 1.70 5.25 6.50
CA ASN A 16 0.76 4.82 7.53
C ASN A 16 -0.46 4.15 6.88
N GLU A 17 -1.07 3.22 7.60
CA GLU A 17 -2.26 2.50 7.12
C GLU A 17 -3.39 3.49 6.76
N ILE A 18 -4.34 3.01 5.99
CA ILE A 18 -5.46 3.81 5.49
C ILE A 18 -6.09 4.66 6.60
N PRO A 19 -6.29 5.97 6.39
CA PRO A 19 -6.75 6.87 7.44
C PRO A 19 -8.20 6.56 7.84
N SER A 20 -8.37 6.13 9.07
CA SER A 20 -9.67 5.74 9.64
C SER A 20 -9.91 6.29 11.05
N SER A 21 -9.14 7.31 11.46
CA SER A 21 -9.22 7.87 12.82
C SER A 21 -10.57 8.51 13.15
N ASP A 22 -11.29 8.97 12.14
CA ASP A 22 -12.64 9.56 12.25
C ASP A 22 -13.76 8.52 12.24
N ILE A 23 -13.42 7.23 12.10
CA ILE A 23 -14.38 6.13 12.10
C ILE A 23 -14.38 5.45 13.46
N GLU A 24 -15.55 5.23 14.04
CA GLU A 24 -15.70 4.46 15.29
C GLU A 24 -15.14 3.05 15.13
N ASN A 25 -14.45 2.56 16.14
CA ASN A 25 -13.81 1.24 16.12
C ASN A 25 -14.79 0.11 15.75
N SER A 26 -16.02 0.16 16.26
CA SER A 26 -17.08 -0.82 15.95
C SER A 26 -17.54 -0.81 14.50
N LYS A 27 -17.26 0.27 13.77
CA LYS A 27 -17.69 0.47 12.37
C LYS A 27 -16.55 0.34 11.36
N LYS A 28 -15.30 0.24 11.81
CA LYS A 28 -14.12 0.24 10.93
C LYS A 28 -14.13 -0.91 9.93
N GLN A 29 -14.51 -2.10 10.36
CA GLN A 29 -14.54 -3.26 9.48
C GLN A 29 -15.54 -3.05 8.33
N LYS A 30 -16.77 -2.67 8.66
CA LYS A 30 -17.81 -2.40 7.67
C LYS A 30 -17.40 -1.26 6.72
N TRP A 31 -16.84 -0.20 7.27
CA TRP A 31 -16.32 0.92 6.48
C TRP A 31 -15.24 0.47 5.49
N LEU A 32 -14.29 -0.35 5.94
CA LEU A 32 -13.24 -0.86 5.06
C LEU A 32 -13.80 -1.76 3.95
N GLU A 33 -14.75 -2.64 4.30
CA GLU A 33 -15.45 -3.49 3.32
C GLU A 33 -16.15 -2.65 2.25
N ASP A 34 -16.76 -1.54 2.64
CA ASP A 34 -17.39 -0.61 1.70
C ASP A 34 -16.36 0.10 0.81
N ILE A 35 -15.25 0.56 1.40
CA ILE A 35 -14.16 1.23 0.69
C ILE A 35 -13.56 0.32 -0.40
N ILE A 36 -13.27 -0.93 -0.07
CA ILE A 36 -12.63 -1.86 -1.04
C ILE A 36 -13.56 -2.25 -2.20
N LYS A 37 -14.86 -2.06 -2.06
CA LYS A 37 -15.86 -2.31 -3.11
C LYS A 37 -16.10 -1.10 -4.00
N MET A 38 -15.65 0.08 -3.60
CA MET A 38 -15.87 1.31 -4.37
C MET A 38 -14.96 1.36 -5.59
N ASP A 39 -15.48 1.95 -6.67
CA ASP A 39 -14.62 2.47 -7.74
C ASP A 39 -13.77 3.62 -7.19
N LYS A 40 -12.52 3.72 -7.60
CA LYS A 40 -11.61 4.76 -7.13
C LYS A 40 -12.15 6.18 -7.28
N LYS A 41 -12.97 6.43 -8.29
CA LYS A 41 -13.62 7.74 -8.49
C LYS A 41 -14.60 8.11 -7.38
N GLU A 42 -15.15 7.12 -6.69
CA GLU A 42 -16.16 7.29 -5.65
C GLU A 42 -15.59 7.36 -4.25
N LEU A 43 -14.27 7.17 -4.11
CA LEU A 43 -13.60 7.20 -2.81
C LEU A 43 -13.70 8.59 -2.17
N PRO A 44 -13.79 8.67 -0.83
CA PRO A 44 -13.66 9.94 -0.11
C PRO A 44 -12.35 10.65 -0.49
N GLN A 45 -12.38 11.96 -0.56
CA GLN A 45 -11.22 12.76 -1.01
C GLN A 45 -9.97 12.47 -0.20
N LYS A 46 -10.07 12.31 1.12
CA LYS A 46 -8.92 11.99 1.97
C LYS A 46 -8.25 10.66 1.61
N ILE A 47 -9.02 9.68 1.13
CA ILE A 47 -8.49 8.39 0.69
C ILE A 47 -7.81 8.54 -0.67
N ILE A 48 -8.40 9.31 -1.57
CA ILE A 48 -7.77 9.64 -2.85
C ILE A 48 -6.42 10.34 -2.63
N ASP A 49 -6.37 11.32 -1.74
CA ASP A 49 -5.15 12.07 -1.43
C ASP A 49 -4.09 11.16 -0.79
N TRP A 50 -4.50 10.28 0.12
CA TRP A 50 -3.63 9.29 0.75
C TRP A 50 -3.03 8.34 -0.29
N GLU A 51 -3.83 7.82 -1.19
CA GLU A 51 -3.38 6.91 -2.26
C GLU A 51 -2.38 7.61 -3.19
N LYS A 52 -2.68 8.82 -3.62
CA LYS A 52 -1.79 9.61 -4.48
C LYS A 52 -0.46 9.93 -3.81
N ALA A 53 -0.49 10.28 -2.53
CA ALA A 53 0.71 10.59 -1.77
C ALA A 53 1.63 9.37 -1.66
N ILE A 54 1.09 8.18 -1.41
CA ILE A 54 1.84 6.92 -1.35
C ILE A 54 2.55 6.66 -2.68
N PHE A 55 1.81 6.65 -3.77
CA PHE A 55 2.37 6.31 -5.08
C PHE A 55 3.41 7.34 -5.54
N HIS A 56 3.14 8.62 -5.33
CA HIS A 56 4.11 9.68 -5.59
C HIS A 56 5.41 9.47 -4.81
N LYS A 57 5.31 9.12 -3.52
CA LYS A 57 6.48 8.87 -2.68
C LYS A 57 7.30 7.69 -3.19
N VAL A 58 6.65 6.61 -3.61
CA VAL A 58 7.32 5.46 -4.22
C VAL A 58 8.10 5.88 -5.47
N LEU A 59 7.48 6.67 -6.34
CA LEU A 59 8.12 7.11 -7.58
C LEU A 59 9.30 8.06 -7.36
N THR A 60 9.39 8.71 -6.21
CA THR A 60 10.50 9.63 -5.89
C THR A 60 11.73 8.94 -5.30
N ALA A 61 11.70 7.63 -5.11
CA ALA A 61 12.85 6.89 -4.59
C ALA A 61 14.02 6.96 -5.58
N GLU A 62 15.14 7.51 -5.13
CA GLU A 62 16.36 7.68 -5.94
C GLU A 62 17.40 6.57 -5.71
N LYS A 63 17.24 5.82 -4.63
CA LYS A 63 18.16 4.75 -4.21
C LYS A 63 17.38 3.48 -3.94
N ASN A 64 18.08 2.36 -3.95
CA ASN A 64 17.49 1.10 -3.49
C ASN A 64 16.93 1.26 -2.09
N THR A 65 15.63 1.10 -1.95
CA THR A 65 14.88 1.37 -0.74
C THR A 65 14.01 0.17 -0.41
N VAL A 66 13.96 -0.19 0.87
CA VAL A 66 13.01 -1.19 1.39
C VAL A 66 12.00 -0.45 2.24
N ILE A 67 10.72 -0.69 1.97
CA ILE A 67 9.61 -0.09 2.71
C ILE A 67 8.87 -1.20 3.44
N PHE A 68 8.82 -1.12 4.77
CA PHE A 68 7.97 -1.96 5.61
C PHE A 68 6.67 -1.22 5.85
N SER A 69 5.57 -1.79 5.43
CA SER A 69 4.29 -1.08 5.47
C SER A 69 3.11 -2.00 5.79
N HIS A 70 1.93 -1.53 5.53
CA HIS A 70 0.67 -2.09 5.96
C HIS A 70 -0.14 -2.66 4.80
N PHE A 71 -1.14 -3.44 5.14
CA PHE A 71 -2.00 -4.16 4.19
C PHE A 71 -2.59 -3.26 3.09
N MET A 72 -3.26 -2.16 3.47
CA MET A 72 -3.90 -1.30 2.47
C MET A 72 -2.90 -0.43 1.71
N VAL A 73 -1.75 -0.11 2.31
CA VAL A 73 -0.68 0.60 1.60
C VAL A 73 -0.14 -0.26 0.46
N ILE A 74 0.13 -1.54 0.72
CA ILE A 74 0.60 -2.48 -0.30
C ILE A 74 -0.46 -2.62 -1.41
N ASN A 75 -1.72 -2.78 -1.02
CA ASN A 75 -2.83 -2.87 -1.98
C ASN A 75 -2.96 -1.62 -2.84
N SER A 76 -2.85 -0.43 -2.25
CA SER A 76 -2.90 0.82 -3.00
C SER A 76 -1.79 0.90 -4.06
N ILE A 77 -0.57 0.54 -3.68
CA ILE A 77 0.56 0.53 -4.62
C ILE A 77 0.33 -0.47 -5.75
N VAL A 78 -0.01 -1.72 -5.43
CA VAL A 78 -0.23 -2.77 -6.42
C VAL A 78 -1.42 -2.44 -7.32
N SER A 79 -2.48 -1.91 -6.76
CA SER A 79 -3.64 -1.45 -7.50
C SER A 79 -3.27 -0.40 -8.56
N ASN A 80 -2.41 0.55 -8.21
CA ASN A 80 -1.90 1.53 -9.16
C ASN A 80 -1.01 0.90 -10.25
N LEU A 81 -0.12 -0.02 -9.87
CA LEU A 81 0.72 -0.74 -10.82
C LEU A 81 -0.10 -1.55 -11.82
N MET A 82 -1.20 -2.14 -11.38
CA MET A 82 -2.11 -2.95 -12.19
C MET A 82 -3.20 -2.14 -12.87
N GLU A 83 -3.22 -0.82 -12.67
CA GLU A 83 -4.26 0.07 -13.22
C GLU A 83 -5.68 -0.39 -12.87
N SER A 84 -5.86 -0.89 -11.64
CA SER A 84 -7.14 -1.38 -11.14
C SER A 84 -8.07 -0.23 -10.78
N ASN A 85 -9.38 -0.46 -10.92
CA ASN A 85 -10.41 0.49 -10.50
C ASN A 85 -10.72 0.44 -9.00
N SER A 86 -10.19 -0.54 -8.28
CA SER A 86 -10.32 -0.67 -6.82
C SER A 86 -8.98 -0.47 -6.14
N ILE A 87 -8.97 0.09 -4.94
CA ILE A 87 -7.74 0.20 -4.13
C ILE A 87 -7.34 -1.13 -3.50
N PHE A 88 -8.22 -2.11 -3.49
CA PHE A 88 -7.92 -3.48 -3.05
C PHE A 88 -7.63 -4.34 -4.27
N TYR A 89 -6.54 -5.08 -4.22
CA TYR A 89 -6.12 -5.96 -5.31
C TYR A 89 -5.97 -7.43 -4.88
N PHE A 90 -5.34 -7.68 -3.73
CA PHE A 90 -5.03 -9.03 -3.28
C PHE A 90 -4.81 -9.10 -1.77
N TYR A 91 -4.68 -10.31 -1.25
CA TYR A 91 -4.30 -10.54 0.15
C TYR A 91 -2.79 -10.82 0.21
N PRO A 92 -1.95 -9.80 0.44
CA PRO A 92 -0.51 -10.02 0.53
C PRO A 92 -0.18 -10.95 1.69
N ASP A 93 0.63 -11.96 1.41
CA ASP A 93 1.12 -12.85 2.46
C ASP A 93 2.07 -12.09 3.40
N ASN A 94 2.11 -12.52 4.65
CA ASN A 94 3.07 -11.99 5.62
C ASN A 94 4.48 -12.19 5.08
N THR A 95 5.33 -11.18 5.22
CA THR A 95 6.70 -11.20 4.69
C THR A 95 6.83 -11.29 3.17
N SER A 96 5.72 -11.20 2.41
CA SER A 96 5.80 -11.12 0.96
C SER A 96 6.48 -9.82 0.52
N ILE A 97 7.16 -9.88 -0.61
CA ILE A 97 7.90 -8.74 -1.15
C ILE A 97 7.33 -8.39 -2.52
N THR A 98 6.85 -7.17 -2.65
CA THR A 98 6.55 -6.57 -3.95
C THR A 98 7.75 -5.74 -4.38
N LYS A 99 8.27 -6.00 -5.57
CA LYS A 99 9.44 -5.29 -6.11
C LYS A 99 9.01 -4.35 -7.21
N ILE A 100 9.53 -3.14 -7.18
CA ILE A 100 9.26 -2.12 -8.20
C ILE A 100 10.60 -1.61 -8.72
N PHE A 101 10.77 -1.64 -10.02
CA PHE A 101 11.97 -1.17 -10.71
C PHE A 101 11.67 0.17 -11.35
N LEU A 102 12.38 1.20 -10.90
CA LEU A 102 12.20 2.58 -11.34
C LEU A 102 13.39 3.03 -12.20
N GLU A 103 13.09 3.82 -13.21
CA GLU A 103 14.09 4.54 -13.99
C GLU A 103 13.59 5.97 -14.24
N LYS A 104 14.33 6.95 -13.73
CA LYS A 104 13.99 8.37 -13.84
C LYS A 104 12.57 8.70 -13.37
N GLY A 105 12.17 8.14 -12.21
CA GLY A 105 10.85 8.37 -11.64
C GLY A 105 9.70 7.64 -12.33
N LYS A 106 9.99 6.69 -13.21
CA LYS A 106 8.98 5.89 -13.92
C LYS A 106 9.14 4.42 -13.61
N VAL A 107 8.04 3.69 -13.51
CA VAL A 107 8.03 2.24 -13.34
C VAL A 107 8.40 1.59 -14.67
N VAL A 108 9.50 0.82 -14.68
CA VAL A 108 9.92 0.04 -15.86
C VAL A 108 9.50 -1.42 -15.76
N SER A 109 9.41 -1.96 -14.57
CA SER A 109 8.88 -3.31 -14.29
C SER A 109 8.52 -3.47 -12.84
N PHE A 110 7.77 -4.51 -12.50
CA PHE A 110 7.42 -4.83 -11.12
C PHE A 110 7.11 -6.32 -10.98
N GLN A 111 7.25 -6.82 -9.75
CA GLN A 111 6.88 -8.17 -9.35
C GLN A 111 6.02 -8.08 -8.10
N ILE A 112 4.78 -8.55 -8.19
CA ILE A 112 3.84 -8.55 -7.06
C ILE A 112 4.21 -9.69 -6.10
N GLY A 113 4.17 -9.43 -4.81
CA GLY A 113 4.39 -10.42 -3.76
C GLY A 113 3.32 -11.51 -3.75
N ASN A 114 3.57 -12.57 -2.99
CA ASN A 114 2.67 -13.72 -2.94
C ASN A 114 1.34 -13.39 -2.28
N ASP A 115 0.26 -13.93 -2.85
CA ASP A 115 -1.04 -13.99 -2.20
C ASP A 115 -0.99 -14.88 -0.96
N LYS A 116 -1.78 -14.52 0.04
CA LYS A 116 -1.95 -15.34 1.22
C LYS A 116 -2.74 -16.60 0.90
N LYS A 117 -2.12 -17.77 1.13
CA LYS A 117 -2.72 -19.06 0.85
C LYS A 117 -3.56 -19.61 2.00
N THR A 118 -3.43 -19.05 3.19
CA THR A 118 -4.20 -19.44 4.37
C THR A 118 -5.34 -18.47 4.61
N HIS A 119 -6.57 -19.00 4.77
CA HIS A 119 -7.70 -18.19 5.18
C HIS A 119 -7.44 -17.61 6.57
N ILE A 120 -7.34 -16.29 6.66
CA ILE A 120 -7.54 -15.60 7.93
C ILE A 120 -8.98 -15.15 7.95
N ASN A 121 -9.70 -15.57 8.96
CA ASN A 121 -10.97 -14.95 9.31
C ASN A 121 -10.68 -13.52 9.77
N LEU A 122 -10.95 -12.60 8.90
CA LEU A 122 -10.93 -11.19 9.26
C LEU A 122 -12.15 -10.86 10.11
#